data_09b4f8b7c8dde7bf22f4484949112a72
#
_entry.id   09b4f8b7c8dde7bf22f4484949112a72
#
_cell.length_a   1.000
_cell.length_b   1.000
_cell.length_c   1.000
_cell.angle_alpha   90.00
_cell.angle_beta   90.00
_cell.angle_gamma   90.00
#
_symmetry.space_group_name_H-M   'P 1'
#
loop_
_entity.id
_entity.type
_entity.pdbx_description
1 polymer ?
#
loop_
_entity_poly.entity_id
_entity_poly.type
_entity_poly.pdbx_seq_one_letter_code
_entity_poly.pdbx_strand_id
1 'polypeptide(L)'
;NNHGRGLLCIGHPGRGKTIICTKIIPSIIIDSCNLITNIYDATDLNNLIDKILKNRIVCIDDIGTEGEYVKYGEHRVPFAELVDLAEKKGTLLILTTNLTVDELRVKYGERVVDRLRAITNVIYFKGCSLRK
;
A
#
# COMPACT_ATOMS: atom_id res chain seq x y z
N ASN A 1 -15.26 -11.66 8.00
CA ASN A 1 -13.87 -12.00 7.82
C ASN A 1 -13.22 -11.09 6.78
N ASN A 2 -12.16 -10.44 7.17
CA ASN A 2 -11.53 -9.43 6.33
C ASN A 2 -10.20 -9.87 5.77
N HIS A 3 -9.86 -11.13 5.94
CA HIS A 3 -8.59 -11.63 5.45
C HIS A 3 -8.54 -11.54 3.93
N GLY A 4 -7.42 -11.07 3.42
CA GLY A 4 -7.22 -11.03 2.00
C GLY A 4 -7.98 -9.94 1.26
N ARG A 5 -8.46 -8.95 1.97
CA ARG A 5 -9.20 -7.88 1.33
C ARG A 5 -8.34 -7.02 0.42
N GLY A 6 -7.11 -6.74 0.83
CA GLY A 6 -6.22 -5.92 0.05
C GLY A 6 -5.11 -6.72 -0.62
N LEU A 7 -4.21 -6.01 -1.29
CA LEU A 7 -3.07 -6.61 -1.96
C LEU A 7 -1.79 -5.91 -1.56
N LEU A 8 -0.77 -6.69 -1.27
CA LEU A 8 0.57 -6.17 -1.04
C LEU A 8 1.49 -6.85 -2.07
N CYS A 9 1.95 -6.09 -3.04
CA CYS A 9 2.77 -6.60 -4.13
C CYS A 9 4.23 -6.30 -3.85
N ILE A 10 5.02 -7.33 -3.68
CA ILE A 10 6.43 -7.23 -3.31
C ILE A 10 7.27 -7.75 -4.46
N GLY A 11 8.34 -7.04 -4.79
CA GLY A 11 9.24 -7.52 -5.82
C GLY A 11 10.22 -6.47 -6.25
N HIS A 12 11.09 -6.87 -7.15
CA HIS A 12 12.07 -5.96 -7.72
C HIS A 12 11.38 -4.84 -8.49
N PRO A 13 12.06 -3.69 -8.63
CA PRO A 13 11.51 -2.61 -9.45
C PRO A 13 11.19 -3.14 -10.84
N GLY A 14 9.99 -2.91 -11.27
CA GLY A 14 9.57 -3.38 -12.57
C GLY A 14 8.23 -2.80 -12.93
N ARG A 15 8.00 -2.70 -14.22
CA ARG A 15 6.79 -2.05 -14.70
C ARG A 15 5.53 -2.85 -14.42
N GLY A 16 5.65 -4.17 -14.36
CA GLY A 16 4.48 -5.01 -14.20
C GLY A 16 3.74 -4.75 -12.89
N LYS A 17 4.49 -4.61 -11.82
CA LYS A 17 3.89 -4.41 -10.51
C LYS A 17 3.11 -3.10 -10.46
N THR A 18 3.72 -2.01 -10.93
CA THR A 18 3.07 -0.71 -10.92
C THR A 18 1.86 -0.69 -11.86
N ILE A 19 1.99 -1.25 -13.05
CA ILE A 19 0.89 -1.26 -14.01
C ILE A 19 -0.30 -2.04 -13.46
N ILE A 20 -0.05 -3.19 -12.85
CA ILE A 20 -1.13 -4.00 -12.31
C ILE A 20 -1.87 -3.23 -11.22
N CYS A 21 -1.15 -2.62 -10.31
CA CYS A 21 -1.76 -2.00 -9.14
C CYS A 21 -2.34 -0.62 -9.41
N THR A 22 -1.79 0.12 -10.37
CA THR A 22 -2.28 1.48 -10.61
C THR A 22 -3.22 1.58 -11.81
N LYS A 23 -3.27 0.56 -12.64
CA LYS A 23 -4.10 0.63 -13.85
C LYS A 23 -5.04 -0.54 -13.99
N ILE A 24 -4.54 -1.75 -13.88
CA ILE A 24 -5.36 -2.93 -14.15
C ILE A 24 -6.36 -3.19 -13.03
N ILE A 25 -5.89 -3.22 -11.79
CA ILE A 25 -6.78 -3.51 -10.65
C ILE A 25 -7.80 -2.39 -10.45
N PRO A 26 -7.43 -1.10 -10.50
CA PRO A 26 -8.43 -0.05 -10.40
C PRO A 26 -9.48 -0.12 -11.50
N SER A 27 -9.09 -0.48 -12.71
CA SER A 27 -10.04 -0.62 -13.80
C SER A 27 -11.03 -1.75 -13.53
N ILE A 28 -10.55 -2.88 -13.02
CA ILE A 28 -11.42 -3.99 -12.67
C ILE A 28 -12.38 -3.60 -11.56
N ILE A 29 -11.90 -2.86 -10.56
CA ILE A 29 -12.74 -2.45 -9.45
C ILE A 29 -13.85 -1.52 -9.90
N ILE A 30 -13.54 -0.57 -10.77
CA ILE A 30 -14.57 0.35 -11.24
C ILE A 30 -15.61 -0.40 -12.08
N ASP A 31 -15.17 -1.34 -12.90
CA ASP A 31 -16.09 -2.10 -13.74
C ASP A 31 -16.97 -3.06 -12.94
N SER A 32 -16.40 -3.68 -11.92
CA SER A 32 -17.08 -4.72 -11.16
C SER A 32 -17.93 -4.18 -10.01
N CYS A 33 -17.43 -3.16 -9.33
CA CYS A 33 -18.03 -2.65 -8.10
C CYS A 33 -18.52 -1.23 -8.22
N ASN A 34 -18.20 -0.57 -9.32
CA ASN A 34 -18.52 0.84 -9.54
C ASN A 34 -17.92 1.73 -8.46
N LEU A 35 -16.74 1.38 -7.98
CA LEU A 35 -16.01 2.15 -6.99
C LEU A 35 -14.71 2.65 -7.60
N ILE A 36 -14.31 3.83 -7.17
CA ILE A 36 -13.10 4.47 -7.67
C ILE A 36 -11.96 4.23 -6.71
N THR A 37 -10.81 3.81 -7.25
CA THR A 37 -9.58 3.67 -6.49
C THR A 37 -8.82 4.98 -6.53
N ASN A 38 -8.44 5.47 -5.36
CA ASN A 38 -7.61 6.67 -5.25
C ASN A 38 -6.15 6.24 -5.22
N ILE A 39 -5.39 6.72 -6.20
CA ILE A 39 -4.03 6.27 -6.43
C ILE A 39 -3.03 7.34 -6.01
N TYR A 40 -2.06 6.94 -5.19
CA TYR A 40 -1.04 7.84 -4.69
C TYR A 40 0.33 7.19 -4.84
N ASP A 41 1.36 8.02 -4.90
CA ASP A 41 2.73 7.54 -4.76
C ASP A 41 3.10 7.61 -3.28
N ALA A 42 3.98 6.73 -2.83
CA ALA A 42 4.37 6.72 -1.43
C ALA A 42 4.96 8.07 -0.99
N THR A 43 5.63 8.78 -1.90
CA THR A 43 6.19 10.09 -1.56
C THR A 43 5.13 11.12 -1.23
N ASP A 44 3.88 10.88 -1.63
CA ASP A 44 2.77 11.78 -1.28
C ASP A 44 2.15 11.44 0.07
N LEU A 45 2.52 10.29 0.63
CA LEU A 45 1.83 9.78 1.80
C LEU A 45 1.89 10.74 2.98
N ASN A 46 3.08 11.29 3.26
CA ASN A 46 3.24 12.16 4.41
C ASN A 46 2.47 13.47 4.26
N ASN A 47 2.40 14.01 3.05
CA ASN A 47 1.74 15.30 2.84
C ASN A 47 0.23 15.16 2.72
N LEU A 48 -0.25 14.03 2.27
CA LEU A 48 -1.66 13.84 1.98
C LEU A 48 -2.35 12.85 2.91
N ILE A 49 -1.71 12.52 4.03
CA ILE A 49 -2.23 11.45 4.88
C ILE A 49 -3.69 11.70 5.33
N ASP A 50 -4.00 12.91 5.72
CA ASP A 50 -5.36 13.18 6.21
C ASP A 50 -6.40 13.00 5.10
N LYS A 51 -6.04 13.31 3.87
CA LYS A 51 -6.92 13.09 2.74
C LYS A 51 -7.02 11.61 2.41
N ILE A 52 -5.87 10.91 2.44
CA ILE A 52 -5.83 9.48 2.11
C ILE A 52 -6.69 8.68 3.07
N LEU A 53 -6.67 9.05 4.35
CA LEU A 53 -7.43 8.31 5.37
C LEU A 53 -8.93 8.37 5.16
N LYS A 54 -9.42 9.29 4.33
CA LYS A 54 -10.85 9.42 4.06
C LYS A 54 -11.31 8.56 2.89
N ASN A 55 -10.40 7.95 2.16
CA ASN A 55 -10.76 7.18 0.99
C ASN A 55 -11.15 5.76 1.37
N ARG A 56 -11.97 5.13 0.55
CA ARG A 56 -12.44 3.76 0.79
C ARG A 56 -11.52 2.74 0.13
N ILE A 57 -10.95 3.09 -1.00
CA ILE A 57 -10.03 2.22 -1.72
C ILE A 57 -8.78 3.05 -2.02
N VAL A 58 -7.65 2.60 -1.53
CA VAL A 58 -6.41 3.35 -1.61
C VAL A 58 -5.35 2.49 -2.28
N CYS A 59 -4.76 3.01 -3.34
CA CYS A 59 -3.59 2.40 -3.96
C CYS A 59 -2.39 3.29 -3.69
N ILE A 60 -1.33 2.72 -3.13
CA ILE A 60 -0.09 3.45 -2.91
C ILE A 60 1.03 2.70 -3.58
N ASP A 61 1.68 3.37 -4.51
CA ASP A 61 2.78 2.78 -5.27
C ASP A 61 4.09 3.04 -4.55
N ASP A 62 4.88 1.99 -4.43
CA ASP A 62 6.28 2.06 -4.00
C ASP A 62 6.45 2.48 -2.54
N ILE A 63 5.69 1.84 -1.64
CA ILE A 63 5.85 2.11 -0.21
C ILE A 63 7.26 1.75 0.24
N GLY A 64 7.76 2.51 1.20
CA GLY A 64 9.13 2.39 1.66
C GLY A 64 10.03 3.48 1.13
N THR A 65 9.59 4.22 0.11
CA THR A 65 10.39 5.33 -0.44
C THR A 65 10.05 6.67 0.21
N GLU A 66 8.94 6.74 0.95
CA GLU A 66 8.61 7.98 1.62
C GLU A 66 9.61 8.26 2.75
N GLY A 67 9.92 9.53 2.94
CA GLY A 67 10.77 9.94 4.03
C GLY A 67 10.00 9.98 5.34
N GLU A 68 10.65 10.46 6.38
CA GLU A 68 10.00 10.63 7.66
C GLU A 68 9.02 11.80 7.61
N TYR A 69 7.94 11.65 8.36
CA TYR A 69 6.99 12.73 8.51
C TYR A 69 7.62 13.85 9.30
N VAL A 70 7.66 15.04 8.71
CA VAL A 70 8.29 16.20 9.36
C VAL A 70 7.25 17.29 9.51
N LYS A 71 6.87 17.55 10.75
CA LYS A 71 5.96 18.63 11.05
C LYS A 71 6.19 19.03 12.51
N TYR A 72 6.16 20.31 12.77
CA TYR A 72 6.51 20.81 14.09
C TYR A 72 5.70 20.12 15.19
N GLY A 73 6.42 19.53 16.13
CA GLY A 73 5.83 18.98 17.33
C GLY A 73 5.00 17.73 17.16
N GLU A 74 4.94 17.18 15.96
CA GLU A 74 4.15 15.99 15.73
C GLU A 74 5.04 14.78 15.47
N HIS A 75 4.65 13.67 16.07
CA HIS A 75 5.27 12.38 15.82
C HIS A 75 4.23 11.48 15.19
N ARG A 76 4.27 11.37 13.86
CA ARG A 76 3.33 10.54 13.14
C ARG A 76 4.08 9.60 12.21
N VAL A 77 3.53 8.42 12.05
CA VAL A 77 3.96 7.49 11.02
C VAL A 77 2.75 7.26 10.13
N PRO A 78 2.60 8.03 9.06
CA PRO A 78 1.38 7.97 8.25
C PRO A 78 1.03 6.58 7.75
N PHE A 79 2.01 5.79 7.37
CA PHE A 79 1.71 4.44 6.89
C PHE A 79 1.10 3.58 8.00
N ALA A 80 1.60 3.72 9.22
CA ALA A 80 1.04 2.97 10.34
C ALA A 80 -0.39 3.40 10.62
N GLU A 81 -0.68 4.70 10.51
CA GLU A 81 -2.04 5.20 10.68
C GLU A 81 -2.97 4.64 9.62
N LEU A 82 -2.49 4.56 8.38
CA LEU A 82 -3.31 4.03 7.30
C LEU A 82 -3.62 2.55 7.52
N VAL A 83 -2.63 1.76 7.91
CA VAL A 83 -2.84 0.34 8.18
C VAL A 83 -3.82 0.14 9.33
N ASP A 84 -3.66 0.91 10.39
CA ASP A 84 -4.54 0.80 11.55
C ASP A 84 -5.99 1.16 11.19
N LEU A 85 -6.16 2.23 10.45
CA LEU A 85 -7.50 2.65 10.05
C LEU A 85 -8.11 1.68 9.05
N ALA A 86 -7.29 1.13 8.14
CA ALA A 86 -7.78 0.17 7.18
C ALA A 86 -8.33 -1.07 7.89
N GLU A 87 -7.65 -1.50 8.93
CA GLU A 87 -8.13 -2.64 9.70
C GLU A 87 -9.47 -2.33 10.36
N LYS A 88 -9.59 -1.14 10.93
CA LYS A 88 -10.79 -0.76 11.67
C LYS A 88 -11.98 -0.48 10.76
N LYS A 89 -11.74 0.20 9.64
CA LYS A 89 -12.82 0.63 8.76
C LYS A 89 -13.03 -0.26 7.55
N GLY A 90 -12.11 -1.17 7.31
CA GLY A 90 -12.23 -2.03 6.15
C GLY A 90 -11.81 -1.35 4.85
N THR A 91 -10.94 -0.34 4.93
CA THR A 91 -10.38 0.28 3.74
C THR A 91 -9.63 -0.77 2.92
N LEU A 92 -9.87 -0.77 1.62
CA LEU A 92 -9.15 -1.68 0.73
C LEU A 92 -7.81 -1.05 0.35
N LEU A 93 -6.72 -1.74 0.67
CA LEU A 93 -5.38 -1.26 0.35
C LEU A 93 -4.79 -2.06 -0.79
N ILE A 94 -4.24 -1.35 -1.77
CA ILE A 94 -3.49 -1.95 -2.87
C ILE A 94 -2.12 -1.30 -2.85
N LEU A 95 -1.12 -2.07 -2.46
CA LEU A 95 0.20 -1.51 -2.18
C LEU A 95 1.26 -2.21 -2.99
N THR A 96 2.26 -1.45 -3.43
CA THR A 96 3.46 -2.04 -4.05
C THR A 96 4.68 -1.62 -3.26
N THR A 97 5.70 -2.46 -3.26
CA THR A 97 6.96 -2.14 -2.62
C THR A 97 8.09 -2.95 -3.25
N ASN A 98 9.28 -2.37 -3.22
CA ASN A 98 10.50 -3.08 -3.59
C ASN A 98 11.20 -3.68 -2.38
N LEU A 99 10.68 -3.42 -1.18
CA LEU A 99 11.26 -3.94 0.04
C LEU A 99 10.75 -5.33 0.33
N THR A 100 11.60 -6.14 0.94
CA THR A 100 11.16 -7.44 1.44
C THR A 100 10.31 -7.24 2.70
N VAL A 101 9.64 -8.31 3.13
CA VAL A 101 8.87 -8.25 4.37
C VAL A 101 9.78 -7.88 5.54
N ASP A 102 10.99 -8.43 5.57
CA ASP A 102 11.92 -8.11 6.65
C ASP A 102 12.35 -6.64 6.62
N GLU A 103 12.56 -6.10 5.43
CA GLU A 103 12.89 -4.68 5.30
C GLU A 103 11.73 -3.79 5.72
N LEU A 104 10.51 -4.21 5.40
CA LEU A 104 9.33 -3.48 5.87
C LEU A 104 9.24 -3.50 7.39
N ARG A 105 9.59 -4.62 8.02
CA ARG A 105 9.61 -4.70 9.48
C ARG A 105 10.62 -3.74 10.09
N VAL A 106 11.77 -3.60 9.45
CA VAL A 106 12.78 -2.66 9.93
C VAL A 106 12.26 -1.23 9.83
N LYS A 107 11.60 -0.90 8.72
CA LYS A 107 11.14 0.46 8.51
C LYS A 107 9.92 0.84 9.34
N TYR A 108 8.94 -0.04 9.40
CA TYR A 108 7.65 0.30 10.02
C TYR A 108 7.39 -0.38 11.34
N GLY A 109 8.19 -1.39 11.69
CA GLY A 109 7.99 -2.14 12.89
C GLY A 109 7.20 -3.42 12.66
N GLU A 110 7.43 -4.40 13.50
CA GLU A 110 6.83 -5.72 13.36
C GLU A 110 5.32 -5.66 13.48
N ARG A 111 4.83 -4.85 14.41
CA ARG A 111 3.40 -4.75 14.66
C ARG A 111 2.64 -4.23 13.44
N VAL A 112 3.17 -3.21 12.78
CA VAL A 112 2.52 -2.65 11.60
C VAL A 112 2.50 -3.67 10.47
N VAL A 113 3.62 -4.36 10.27
CA VAL A 113 3.70 -5.33 9.18
C VAL A 113 2.80 -6.53 9.46
N ASP A 114 2.71 -6.98 10.71
CA ASP A 114 1.81 -8.08 11.03
C ASP A 114 0.36 -7.73 10.73
N ARG A 115 -0.05 -6.50 11.08
CA ARG A 115 -1.40 -6.05 10.75
C ARG A 115 -1.61 -5.95 9.26
N LEU A 116 -0.62 -5.42 8.56
CA LEU A 116 -0.69 -5.28 7.11
C LEU A 116 -0.90 -6.63 6.45
N ARG A 117 -0.16 -7.64 6.89
CA ARG A 117 -0.28 -8.98 6.32
C ARG A 117 -1.61 -9.62 6.65
N ALA A 118 -2.21 -9.24 7.76
CA ALA A 118 -3.52 -9.78 8.14
C ALA A 118 -4.64 -9.23 7.26
N ILE A 119 -4.48 -8.04 6.72
CA ILE A 119 -5.53 -7.40 5.94
C ILE A 119 -5.25 -7.39 4.43
N THR A 120 -4.14 -8.00 4.01
CA THR A 120 -3.79 -8.04 2.58
C THR A 120 -3.35 -9.44 2.20
N ASN A 121 -3.45 -9.72 0.90
CA ASN A 121 -2.81 -10.88 0.30
C ASN A 121 -1.46 -10.44 -0.23
N VAL A 122 -0.40 -11.15 0.15
CA VAL A 122 0.95 -10.82 -0.29
C VAL A 122 1.24 -11.55 -1.59
N ILE A 123 1.66 -10.80 -2.60
CA ILE A 123 1.98 -11.35 -3.91
C ILE A 123 3.42 -10.98 -4.23
N TYR A 124 4.22 -11.96 -4.59
CA TYR A 124 5.62 -11.75 -4.92
C TYR A 124 5.80 -11.71 -6.44
N PHE A 125 6.40 -10.63 -6.90
CA PHE A 125 6.72 -10.46 -8.31
C PHE A 125 8.20 -10.72 -8.53
N LYS A 126 8.53 -11.61 -9.42
CA LYS A 126 9.91 -11.92 -9.75
C LYS A 126 10.30 -11.10 -10.96
N GLY A 127 11.13 -10.09 -10.73
CA GLY A 127 11.45 -9.16 -11.79
C GLY A 127 12.12 -9.80 -13.00
N CYS A 128 12.95 -10.79 -12.77
CA CYS A 128 13.66 -11.40 -13.87
C CYS A 128 12.72 -12.08 -14.87
N SER A 129 11.58 -12.55 -14.43
CA SER A 129 10.65 -13.23 -15.32
C SER A 129 10.02 -12.29 -16.35
N LEU A 130 10.12 -11.02 -16.13
CA LEU A 130 9.55 -10.04 -17.05
C LEU A 130 10.45 -9.63 -18.17
N ARG A 131 11.65 -10.16 -18.18
CA ARG A 131 12.65 -9.73 -19.13
C ARG A 131 12.69 -10.55 -20.40
N LYS A 132 11.86 -11.46 -20.50
CA LYS A 132 11.90 -12.35 -21.67
C LYS A 132 11.59 -11.66 -22.96
#